data_8560e1297ec88d86243e0ee45141e99c
#
_entry.id   8560e1297ec88d86243e0ee45141e99c
#
_cell.length_a   1.000
_cell.length_b   1.000
_cell.length_c   1.000
_cell.angle_alpha   90.00
_cell.angle_beta   90.00
_cell.angle_gamma   90.00
#
_symmetry.space_group_name_H-M   'P 1'
#
loop_
_entity.id
_entity.type
_entity.pdbx_description
1 polymer ?
#
loop_
_entity_poly.entity_id
_entity_poly.type
_entity_poly.pdbx_seq_one_letter_code
_entity_poly.pdbx_strand_id
1 'polypeptide(L)'
;MQKYVYSFQSAVGIFWIRPERDKRWGLYIGGEGIVELLGYYGSAFAVADSVYMQSTGWDGWDRRKRIDAPATLLLWTRKPVK
;
A
#
# COMPACT_ATOMS: atom_id res chain seq x y z
N MET A 1 21.80 -1.02 -2.69
CA MET A 1 20.64 -1.40 -3.49
C MET A 1 19.55 -0.36 -3.36
N GLN A 2 18.98 0.08 -4.48
CA GLN A 2 17.95 1.11 -4.48
C GLN A 2 16.63 0.56 -3.96
N LYS A 3 16.00 1.27 -3.01
CA LYS A 3 14.67 0.93 -2.54
C LYS A 3 13.69 1.99 -3.00
N TYR A 4 12.42 1.63 -3.08
CA TYR A 4 11.36 2.51 -3.55
C TYR A 4 10.22 2.56 -2.58
N VAL A 5 9.54 3.71 -2.56
CA VAL A 5 8.21 3.87 -1.95
C VAL A 5 7.22 3.83 -3.09
N TYR A 6 6.14 3.10 -2.91
CA TYR A 6 5.09 2.99 -3.92
C TYR A 6 3.82 3.66 -3.42
N SER A 7 3.06 4.25 -4.33
CA SER A 7 1.80 4.90 -3.96
C SER A 7 0.72 4.59 -4.98
N PHE A 8 -0.53 4.65 -4.50
CA PHE A 8 -1.71 4.44 -5.31
C PHE A 8 -2.83 5.31 -4.78
N GLN A 9 -3.34 6.22 -5.61
CA GLN A 9 -4.45 7.10 -5.27
C GLN A 9 -5.75 6.33 -5.43
N SER A 10 -6.47 6.13 -4.32
CA SER A 10 -7.75 5.43 -4.33
C SER A 10 -8.90 6.39 -4.00
N ALA A 11 -10.13 5.87 -4.06
CA ALA A 11 -11.32 6.63 -3.69
C ALA A 11 -11.37 6.98 -2.20
N VAL A 12 -10.62 6.26 -1.37
CA VAL A 12 -10.64 6.43 0.09
C VAL A 12 -9.35 7.08 0.62
N GLY A 13 -8.44 7.47 -0.26
CA GLY A 13 -7.18 8.10 0.12
C GLY A 13 -6.02 7.49 -0.64
N ILE A 14 -4.81 7.87 -0.24
CA ILE A 14 -3.61 7.39 -0.89
C ILE A 14 -3.03 6.23 -0.08
N PHE A 15 -2.81 5.09 -0.75
CA PHE A 15 -2.06 3.99 -0.15
C PHE A 15 -0.58 4.17 -0.44
N TRP A 16 0.25 3.86 0.55
CA TRP A 16 1.71 3.83 0.39
C TRP A 16 2.25 2.49 0.84
N ILE A 17 3.25 2.01 0.11
CA ILE A 17 4.03 0.82 0.46
C ILE A 17 5.44 1.31 0.70
N ARG A 18 5.95 1.10 1.91
CA ARG A 18 7.25 1.62 2.33
C ARG A 18 8.15 0.51 2.84
N PRO A 19 9.47 0.56 2.50
CA PRO A 19 10.39 -0.37 3.12
C PRO A 19 10.59 0.00 4.59
N GLU A 20 10.58 -1.00 5.45
CA GLU A 20 10.74 -0.84 6.88
C GLU A 20 12.00 -1.56 7.34
N ARG A 21 12.28 -1.56 8.63
CA ARG A 21 13.40 -2.30 9.19
C ARG A 21 13.12 -3.81 9.13
N ASP A 22 14.18 -4.60 9.26
CA ASP A 22 14.11 -6.08 9.32
C ASP A 22 13.49 -6.69 8.06
N LYS A 23 13.75 -6.08 6.91
CA LYS A 23 13.29 -6.57 5.60
C LYS A 23 11.77 -6.66 5.49
N ARG A 24 11.05 -5.85 6.30
CA ARG A 24 9.60 -5.78 6.21
C ARG A 24 9.17 -4.61 5.35
N TRP A 25 7.92 -4.65 4.92
CA TRP A 25 7.29 -3.60 4.14
C TRP A 25 6.00 -3.19 4.80
N GLY A 26 5.77 -1.91 4.94
CA GLY A 26 4.57 -1.39 5.59
C GLY A 26 3.55 -0.90 4.58
N LEU A 27 2.27 -1.15 4.89
CA LEU A 27 1.15 -0.59 4.14
C LEU A 27 0.54 0.54 4.96
N TYR A 28 0.43 1.72 4.33
CA TYR A 28 -0.12 2.91 4.96
C TYR A 28 -1.27 3.45 4.14
N ILE A 29 -2.23 4.07 4.82
CA ILE A 29 -3.31 4.83 4.16
C ILE A 29 -3.30 6.24 4.72
N GLY A 30 -3.49 7.22 3.87
CA GLY A 30 -3.50 8.60 4.31
C GLY A 30 -4.30 9.52 3.42
N GLY A 31 -4.58 10.69 3.97
CA GLY A 31 -5.25 11.79 3.29
C GLY A 31 -5.38 12.93 4.28
N GLU A 32 -5.38 14.15 3.76
CA GLU A 32 -5.54 15.36 4.58
C GLU A 32 -4.55 15.46 5.75
N GLY A 33 -3.30 15.00 5.50
CA GLY A 33 -2.22 15.12 6.49
C GLY A 33 -2.16 14.02 7.54
N ILE A 34 -3.08 13.06 7.50
CA ILE A 34 -3.08 11.93 8.42
C ILE A 34 -2.63 10.69 7.68
N VAL A 35 -1.70 9.94 8.28
CA VAL A 35 -1.19 8.68 7.72
C VAL A 35 -1.29 7.61 8.79
N GLU A 36 -1.93 6.49 8.44
CA GLU A 36 -2.14 5.37 9.35
C GLU A 36 -1.48 4.10 8.80
N LEU A 37 -0.76 3.40 9.68
CA LEU A 37 -0.17 2.10 9.34
C LEU A 37 -1.27 1.03 9.41
N LEU A 38 -1.41 0.24 8.34
CA LEU A 38 -2.38 -0.85 8.29
C LEU A 38 -1.75 -2.20 8.60
N GLY A 39 -0.49 -2.41 8.27
CA GLY A 39 0.17 -3.68 8.57
C GLY A 39 1.55 -3.79 7.96
N TYR A 40 2.25 -4.88 8.33
CA TYR A 40 3.58 -5.19 7.82
C TYR A 40 3.54 -6.49 7.03
N TYR A 41 4.38 -6.58 6.00
CA TYR A 41 4.43 -7.71 5.09
C TYR A 41 5.88 -8.05 4.76
N GLY A 42 6.09 -9.24 4.22
CA GLY A 42 7.43 -9.71 3.88
C GLY A 42 7.99 -9.15 2.58
N SER A 43 7.14 -8.59 1.72
CA SER A 43 7.58 -8.02 0.45
C SER A 43 6.61 -6.94 -0.01
N ALA A 44 7.10 -6.05 -0.87
CA ALA A 44 6.24 -5.03 -1.47
C ALA A 44 5.14 -5.66 -2.33
N PHE A 45 5.46 -6.78 -3.00
CA PHE A 45 4.45 -7.50 -3.79
C PHE A 45 3.33 -8.03 -2.92
N ALA A 46 3.63 -8.55 -1.73
CA ALA A 46 2.62 -9.04 -0.80
C ALA A 46 1.71 -7.89 -0.33
N VAL A 47 2.27 -6.70 -0.12
CA VAL A 47 1.48 -5.53 0.24
C VAL A 47 0.50 -5.17 -0.87
N ALA A 48 1.00 -5.08 -2.11
CA ALA A 48 0.16 -4.73 -3.25
C ALA A 48 -0.96 -5.77 -3.44
N ASP A 49 -0.65 -7.05 -3.27
CA ASP A 49 -1.64 -8.12 -3.36
C ASP A 49 -2.73 -7.95 -2.30
N SER A 50 -2.37 -7.59 -1.07
CA SER A 50 -3.36 -7.43 -0.01
C SER A 50 -4.35 -6.30 -0.33
N VAL A 51 -3.87 -5.24 -0.97
CA VAL A 51 -4.75 -4.14 -1.40
C VAL A 51 -5.67 -4.61 -2.51
N TYR A 52 -5.14 -5.28 -3.53
CA TYR A 52 -5.92 -5.78 -4.65
C TYR A 52 -6.97 -6.79 -4.21
N MET A 53 -6.62 -7.68 -3.28
CA MET A 53 -7.50 -8.73 -2.77
C MET A 53 -8.42 -8.25 -1.65
N GLN A 54 -8.34 -6.99 -1.26
CA GLN A 54 -9.12 -6.43 -0.17
C GLN A 54 -8.97 -7.21 1.14
N SER A 55 -7.71 -7.48 1.49
CA SER A 55 -7.35 -8.20 2.72
C SER A 55 -6.32 -7.39 3.53
N THR A 56 -6.54 -6.08 3.63
CA THR A 56 -5.62 -5.19 4.33
C THR A 56 -5.82 -5.16 5.83
N GLY A 57 -6.96 -5.65 6.32
CA GLY A 57 -7.36 -5.53 7.70
C GLY A 57 -8.10 -4.24 8.00
N TRP A 58 -8.29 -3.38 7.01
CA TRP A 58 -9.01 -2.11 7.19
C TRP A 58 -10.36 -2.18 6.46
N ASP A 59 -11.45 -2.16 7.22
CA ASP A 59 -12.79 -2.29 6.68
C ASP A 59 -13.17 -1.20 5.70
N GLY A 60 -12.61 0.01 5.87
CA GLY A 60 -12.86 1.11 4.96
C GLY A 60 -12.48 0.81 3.51
N TRP A 61 -11.59 -0.17 3.31
CA TRP A 61 -11.22 -0.65 2.00
C TRP A 61 -11.74 -2.07 1.72
N ASP A 62 -11.58 -2.97 2.68
CA ASP A 62 -11.82 -4.40 2.48
C ASP A 62 -13.29 -4.73 2.23
N ARG A 63 -14.20 -3.88 2.70
CA ARG A 63 -15.64 -4.10 2.55
C ARG A 63 -16.26 -3.36 1.36
N ARG A 64 -15.46 -2.66 0.57
CA ARG A 64 -15.99 -1.99 -0.61
C ARG A 64 -16.39 -3.01 -1.65
N LYS A 65 -17.55 -2.81 -2.27
CA LYS A 65 -18.05 -3.75 -3.29
C LYS A 65 -17.31 -3.65 -4.60
N ARG A 66 -16.82 -2.46 -4.92
CA ARG A 66 -16.05 -2.23 -6.14
C ARG A 66 -14.84 -1.40 -5.80
N ILE A 67 -13.69 -1.84 -6.28
CA ILE A 67 -12.46 -1.10 -6.14
C ILE A 67 -11.80 -1.00 -7.50
N ASP A 68 -11.01 0.06 -7.65
CA ASP A 68 -10.18 0.26 -8.82
C ASP A 68 -8.74 0.30 -8.31
N ALA A 69 -8.16 -0.89 -8.15
CA ALA A 69 -6.81 -1.03 -7.63
C ALA A 69 -5.90 -1.70 -8.65
N PRO A 70 -4.61 -1.32 -8.67
CA PRO A 70 -3.66 -1.98 -9.56
C PRO A 70 -3.57 -3.47 -9.23
N ALA A 71 -3.60 -4.31 -10.27
CA ALA A 71 -3.51 -5.76 -10.09
C ALA A 71 -2.11 -6.21 -9.67
N THR A 72 -1.11 -5.37 -9.88
CA THR A 72 0.28 -5.71 -9.58
C THR A 72 1.03 -4.47 -9.10
N LEU A 73 2.06 -4.71 -8.28
CA LEU A 73 2.95 -3.65 -7.79
C LEU A 73 3.54 -2.81 -8.93
N LEU A 74 3.76 -3.41 -10.09
CA LEU A 74 4.36 -2.71 -11.22
C LEU A 74 3.50 -1.56 -11.75
N LEU A 75 2.22 -1.55 -11.41
CA LEU A 75 1.30 -0.48 -11.83
C LEU A 75 1.18 0.63 -10.79
N TRP A 76 1.80 0.47 -9.63
CA TRP A 76 1.85 1.53 -8.63
C TRP A 76 2.86 2.59 -9.04
N THR A 77 2.63 3.82 -8.63
CA THR A 77 3.62 4.90 -8.81
C THR A 77 4.76 4.66 -7.84
N ARG A 78 6.02 4.73 -8.32
CA ARG A 78 7.15 4.51 -7.44
C ARG A 78 8.09 5.69 -7.43
N LYS A 79 8.70 5.92 -6.26
CA LYS A 79 9.74 6.93 -6.09
C LYS A 79 10.88 6.33 -5.30
N PRO A 80 12.14 6.65 -5.63
CA PRO A 80 13.25 6.14 -4.85
C PRO A 80 13.25 6.72 -3.45
N VAL A 81 13.66 5.90 -2.49
CA VAL A 81 13.88 6.34 -1.11
C VAL A 81 15.25 7.00 -1.04
N LYS A 82 15.30 8.19 -0.46
CA LYS A 82 16.56 8.90 -0.28
C LYS A 82 17.32 8.41 0.93
#